data_8c922cefbf94906cf987bde4d1d82242
#
_entry.id   8c922cefbf94906cf987bde4d1d82242
#
_cell.length_a   1.000
_cell.length_b   1.000
_cell.length_c   1.000
_cell.angle_alpha   90.00
_cell.angle_beta   90.00
_cell.angle_gamma   90.00
#
_symmetry.space_group_name_H-M   'P 1'
#
loop_
_entity.id
_entity.type
_entity.pdbx_description
1 polymer ?
#
loop_
_entity_poly.entity_id
_entity_poly.type
_entity_poly.pdbx_seq_one_letter_code
_entity_poly.pdbx_strand_id
1 'polypeptide(L)'
;MKKNTKIMISIAVAFITLAIVVGMVLLRKPAPVEVKKTSQLLESQDDTEPIPTVGPEVKVQIVSIQPKKEVKLVVEGVPTNTTSLEYEFTYSTKEQESEGVFSTARPKPGESSFPKTFERQITLGTCSKNVCRYHVITSDVVVRLKFEGEYGSRLFQKEFPSSDL
;
A
#
# COMPACT_ATOMS: atom_id res chain seq x y z
N MET A 1 -2.00 -21.51 68.42
CA MET A 1 -1.68 -20.20 67.82
C MET A 1 -0.61 -20.21 66.72
N LYS A 2 0.14 -21.31 66.41
CA LYS A 2 1.19 -21.36 65.38
C LYS A 2 0.74 -21.55 63.90
N LYS A 3 -0.52 -21.99 63.66
CA LYS A 3 -1.01 -22.28 62.32
C LYS A 3 -1.44 -21.04 61.52
N ASN A 4 -1.96 -20.03 62.18
CA ASN A 4 -2.47 -18.82 61.52
C ASN A 4 -1.31 -17.87 61.10
N THR A 5 -0.19 -17.91 61.81
CA THR A 5 1.00 -17.11 61.48
C THR A 5 1.63 -17.53 60.14
N LYS A 6 1.65 -18.83 59.82
CA LYS A 6 2.20 -19.36 58.55
C LYS A 6 1.32 -18.94 57.36
N ILE A 7 -0.01 -18.94 57.55
CA ILE A 7 -0.94 -18.50 56.48
C ILE A 7 -0.80 -17.00 56.22
N MET A 8 -0.65 -16.18 57.26
CA MET A 8 -0.46 -14.73 57.08
C MET A 8 0.83 -14.41 56.37
N ILE A 9 1.94 -15.15 56.66
CA ILE A 9 3.23 -14.96 55.99
C ILE A 9 3.12 -15.33 54.50
N SER A 10 2.45 -16.44 54.18
CA SER A 10 2.25 -16.84 52.78
C SER A 10 1.46 -15.81 51.96
N ILE A 11 0.44 -15.23 52.55
CA ILE A 11 -0.38 -14.18 51.87
C ILE A 11 0.44 -12.90 51.64
N ALA A 12 1.25 -12.49 52.65
CA ALA A 12 2.11 -11.32 52.53
C ALA A 12 3.15 -11.48 51.40
N VAL A 13 3.79 -12.66 51.31
CA VAL A 13 4.76 -12.96 50.24
C VAL A 13 4.10 -12.94 48.85
N ALA A 14 2.87 -13.48 48.73
CA ALA A 14 2.14 -13.46 47.46
C ALA A 14 1.79 -12.01 46.99
N PHE A 15 1.45 -11.14 47.93
CA PHE A 15 1.17 -9.73 47.58
C PHE A 15 2.44 -8.97 47.18
N ILE A 16 3.57 -9.24 47.80
CA ILE A 16 4.85 -8.60 47.47
C ILE A 16 5.31 -9.04 46.08
N THR A 17 5.21 -10.32 45.74
CA THR A 17 5.58 -10.82 44.41
C THR A 17 4.65 -10.25 43.31
N LEU A 18 3.35 -10.14 43.57
CA LEU A 18 2.40 -9.52 42.64
C LEU A 18 2.72 -8.04 42.40
N ALA A 19 3.06 -7.29 43.46
CA ALA A 19 3.41 -5.88 43.35
C ALA A 19 4.72 -5.67 42.54
N ILE A 20 5.71 -6.53 42.66
CA ILE A 20 6.96 -6.47 41.88
C ILE A 20 6.66 -6.73 40.37
N VAL A 21 5.82 -7.73 40.06
CA VAL A 21 5.49 -8.05 38.66
C VAL A 21 4.72 -6.91 38.02
N VAL A 22 3.72 -6.35 38.70
CA VAL A 22 2.96 -5.19 38.22
C VAL A 22 3.86 -3.94 38.07
N GLY A 23 4.76 -3.71 39.01
CA GLY A 23 5.72 -2.60 38.92
C GLY A 23 6.67 -2.72 37.72
N MET A 24 7.15 -3.94 37.40
CA MET A 24 8.00 -4.16 36.23
C MET A 24 7.25 -3.95 34.90
N VAL A 25 5.95 -4.25 34.85
CA VAL A 25 5.14 -4.03 33.65
C VAL A 25 4.86 -2.54 33.44
N LEU A 26 4.58 -1.80 34.52
CA LEU A 26 4.28 -0.36 34.45
C LEU A 26 5.53 0.51 34.21
N LEU A 27 6.72 0.04 34.57
CA LEU A 27 8.00 0.74 34.36
C LEU A 27 8.61 0.50 32.95
N ARG A 28 8.06 -0.40 32.17
CA ARG A 28 8.40 -0.51 30.76
C ARG A 28 7.80 0.69 30.01
N LYS A 29 8.52 1.81 30.01
CA LYS A 29 8.25 2.88 29.05
C LYS A 29 8.26 2.26 27.66
N PRO A 30 7.19 2.41 26.86
CA PRO A 30 7.28 2.06 25.46
C PRO A 30 8.45 2.87 24.87
N ALA A 31 9.40 2.20 24.26
CA ALA A 31 10.46 2.85 23.51
C ALA A 31 9.77 3.78 22.49
N PRO A 32 10.30 5.00 22.25
CA PRO A 32 9.78 5.83 21.18
C PRO A 32 9.85 5.01 19.91
N VAL A 33 8.70 4.70 19.34
CA VAL A 33 8.60 4.15 17.99
C VAL A 33 9.06 5.30 17.09
N GLU A 34 10.34 5.25 16.73
CA GLU A 34 10.86 6.04 15.64
C GLU A 34 10.06 5.60 14.41
N VAL A 35 9.11 6.44 14.00
CA VAL A 35 8.37 6.26 12.76
C VAL A 35 9.39 6.47 11.63
N LYS A 36 10.23 5.46 11.41
CA LYS A 36 10.81 5.27 10.08
C LYS A 36 9.63 5.16 9.14
N LYS A 37 9.47 6.14 8.28
CA LYS A 37 8.67 6.04 7.07
C LYS A 37 9.16 4.80 6.31
N THR A 38 8.61 3.67 6.68
CA THR A 38 8.84 2.42 5.98
C THR A 38 7.71 2.29 4.99
N SER A 39 7.96 2.79 3.79
CA SER A 39 7.32 2.25 2.60
C SER A 39 7.83 0.81 2.44
N GLN A 40 7.35 -0.09 3.30
CA GLN A 40 7.53 -1.52 3.15
C GLN A 40 6.31 -2.07 2.44
N LEU A 41 6.30 -1.89 1.12
CA LEU A 41 5.59 -2.82 0.25
C LEU A 41 6.65 -3.57 -0.55
N LEU A 42 6.77 -4.87 -0.24
CA LEU A 42 7.53 -5.87 -1.00
C LEU A 42 9.05 -5.65 -1.07
N GLU A 43 9.69 -5.68 0.10
CA GLU A 43 11.05 -6.18 0.16
C GLU A 43 10.99 -7.72 0.32
N SER A 44 10.66 -8.40 -0.76
CA SER A 44 11.17 -9.75 -0.96
C SER A 44 12.67 -9.58 -1.11
N GLN A 45 13.42 -9.99 -0.09
CA GLN A 45 14.85 -10.24 -0.21
C GLN A 45 15.02 -11.36 -1.24
N ASP A 46 15.18 -10.95 -2.46
CA ASP A 46 15.82 -11.75 -3.50
C ASP A 46 16.89 -10.83 -4.11
N ASP A 47 18.08 -11.34 -4.36
CA ASP A 47 19.22 -10.64 -4.98
C ASP A 47 18.87 -10.23 -6.43
N THR A 48 17.83 -9.39 -6.57
CA THR A 48 17.35 -8.97 -7.87
C THR A 48 17.97 -7.62 -8.17
N GLU A 49 18.71 -7.53 -9.25
CA GLU A 49 19.18 -6.26 -9.79
C GLU A 49 18.03 -5.24 -9.86
N PRO A 50 18.28 -3.95 -9.56
CA PRO A 50 17.24 -2.94 -9.58
C PRO A 50 16.57 -2.90 -10.95
N ILE A 51 15.25 -3.04 -10.98
CA ILE A 51 14.48 -3.04 -12.23
C ILE A 51 14.65 -1.66 -12.90
N PRO A 52 15.13 -1.61 -14.16
CA PRO A 52 15.35 -0.33 -14.85
C PRO A 52 14.04 0.47 -15.01
N THR A 53 14.14 1.79 -14.92
CA THR A 53 13.03 2.70 -15.17
C THR A 53 12.73 2.77 -16.67
N VAL A 54 11.46 3.00 -17.04
CA VAL A 54 11.06 3.27 -18.43
C VAL A 54 11.69 4.55 -18.97
N GLY A 55 11.85 4.62 -20.29
CA GLY A 55 12.32 5.83 -20.96
C GLY A 55 11.28 6.98 -20.97
N PRO A 56 11.68 8.17 -21.43
CA PRO A 56 10.85 9.36 -21.45
C PRO A 56 9.66 9.30 -22.43
N GLU A 57 9.62 8.28 -23.29
CA GLU A 57 8.50 8.00 -24.18
C GLU A 57 7.22 7.61 -23.45
N VAL A 58 7.34 7.03 -22.26
CA VAL A 58 6.19 6.64 -21.44
C VAL A 58 5.65 7.87 -20.72
N LYS A 59 4.44 8.27 -21.12
CA LYS A 59 3.70 9.38 -20.49
C LYS A 59 2.48 8.83 -19.76
N VAL A 60 2.31 9.24 -18.52
CA VAL A 60 1.20 8.83 -17.69
C VAL A 60 0.40 10.05 -17.29
N GLN A 61 -0.91 9.98 -17.43
CA GLN A 61 -1.85 11.04 -17.07
C GLN A 61 -3.02 10.43 -16.27
N ILE A 62 -3.57 11.23 -15.37
CA ILE A 62 -4.83 10.97 -14.69
C ILE A 62 -5.84 11.97 -15.23
N VAL A 63 -6.96 11.46 -15.74
CA VAL A 63 -8.06 12.31 -16.26
C VAL A 63 -9.27 12.08 -15.37
N SER A 64 -9.77 13.12 -14.73
CA SER A 64 -11.00 13.05 -13.94
C SER A 64 -12.19 12.78 -14.84
N ILE A 65 -12.96 11.71 -14.57
CA ILE A 65 -14.23 11.39 -15.25
C ILE A 65 -15.39 11.95 -14.43
N GLN A 66 -15.40 11.58 -13.15
CA GLN A 66 -16.30 12.15 -12.15
C GLN A 66 -15.46 12.67 -11.00
N PRO A 67 -15.46 13.99 -10.76
CA PRO A 67 -14.59 14.59 -9.74
C PRO A 67 -14.67 13.87 -8.39
N LYS A 68 -13.52 13.46 -7.87
CA LYS A 68 -13.36 12.74 -6.59
C LYS A 68 -14.08 11.39 -6.50
N LYS A 69 -14.54 10.83 -7.61
CA LYS A 69 -15.23 9.53 -7.65
C LYS A 69 -14.59 8.56 -8.61
N GLU A 70 -14.29 9.02 -9.82
CA GLU A 70 -13.78 8.18 -10.89
C GLU A 70 -12.75 8.92 -11.71
N VAL A 71 -11.65 8.25 -12.00
CA VAL A 71 -10.58 8.75 -12.85
C VAL A 71 -10.24 7.74 -13.93
N LYS A 72 -9.65 8.21 -15.01
CA LYS A 72 -9.04 7.40 -16.04
C LYS A 72 -7.52 7.53 -15.95
N LEU A 73 -6.85 6.41 -15.72
CA LEU A 73 -5.41 6.29 -15.91
C LEU A 73 -5.15 6.10 -17.41
N VAL A 74 -4.38 6.99 -18.00
CA VAL A 74 -3.96 6.95 -19.40
C VAL A 74 -2.46 6.81 -19.45
N VAL A 75 -1.98 5.79 -20.15
CA VAL A 75 -0.57 5.48 -20.35
C VAL A 75 -0.28 5.50 -21.84
N GLU A 76 0.52 6.44 -22.29
CA GLU A 76 0.99 6.56 -23.67
C GLU A 76 2.45 6.11 -23.77
N GLY A 77 2.84 5.62 -24.94
CA GLY A 77 4.22 5.16 -25.16
C GLY A 77 4.54 3.83 -24.48
N VAL A 78 3.55 2.95 -24.29
CA VAL A 78 3.78 1.61 -23.75
C VAL A 78 4.90 0.94 -24.57
N PRO A 79 5.94 0.40 -23.92
CA PRO A 79 7.07 -0.24 -24.62
C PRO A 79 6.60 -1.35 -25.58
N THR A 80 7.21 -1.42 -26.72
CA THR A 80 6.90 -2.44 -27.73
C THR A 80 7.12 -3.84 -27.14
N ASN A 81 6.29 -4.82 -27.51
CA ASN A 81 6.33 -6.20 -27.00
C ASN A 81 6.05 -6.32 -25.49
N THR A 82 5.33 -5.37 -24.90
CA THR A 82 4.78 -5.52 -23.55
C THR A 82 3.68 -6.59 -23.54
N THR A 83 3.85 -7.62 -22.73
CA THR A 83 2.93 -8.75 -22.60
C THR A 83 2.15 -8.73 -21.28
N SER A 84 2.63 -7.98 -20.29
CA SER A 84 1.97 -7.77 -19.00
C SER A 84 2.21 -6.34 -18.51
N LEU A 85 1.19 -5.74 -17.91
CA LEU A 85 1.25 -4.44 -17.27
C LEU A 85 0.59 -4.53 -15.90
N GLU A 86 1.41 -4.47 -14.85
CA GLU A 86 0.93 -4.30 -13.49
C GLU A 86 0.79 -2.81 -13.21
N TYR A 87 -0.32 -2.41 -12.62
CA TYR A 87 -0.53 -1.04 -12.19
C TYR A 87 -1.00 -0.98 -10.74
N GLU A 88 -0.43 -0.05 -10.02
CA GLU A 88 -0.77 0.30 -8.66
C GLU A 88 -1.13 1.79 -8.62
N PHE A 89 -2.27 2.11 -8.06
CA PHE A 89 -2.81 3.46 -7.91
C PHE A 89 -3.18 3.64 -6.45
N THR A 90 -2.34 4.34 -5.68
CA THR A 90 -2.45 4.42 -4.22
C THR A 90 -2.60 5.85 -3.73
N TYR A 91 -3.34 6.02 -2.65
CA TYR A 91 -3.61 7.29 -1.99
C TYR A 91 -3.94 7.06 -0.52
N SER A 92 -3.90 8.13 0.30
CA SER A 92 -4.37 8.09 1.68
C SER A 92 -5.78 8.64 1.80
N THR A 93 -6.51 8.16 2.79
CA THR A 93 -7.85 8.63 3.14
C THR A 93 -7.88 9.10 4.59
N LYS A 94 -8.98 9.67 5.04
CA LYS A 94 -9.16 10.03 6.46
C LYS A 94 -9.21 8.80 7.39
N GLU A 95 -9.57 7.65 6.84
CA GLU A 95 -9.80 6.42 7.60
C GLU A 95 -8.58 5.49 7.54
N GLN A 96 -7.79 5.56 6.46
CA GLN A 96 -6.66 4.66 6.21
C GLN A 96 -5.47 5.39 5.58
N GLU A 97 -4.26 5.04 6.01
CA GLU A 97 -3.03 5.64 5.49
C GLU A 97 -2.68 5.19 4.07
N SER A 98 -3.19 4.05 3.63
CA SER A 98 -2.97 3.53 2.28
C SER A 98 -4.19 2.79 1.78
N GLU A 99 -4.75 3.32 0.72
CA GLU A 99 -5.86 2.76 -0.05
C GLU A 99 -5.50 2.79 -1.53
N GLY A 100 -6.16 1.97 -2.35
CA GLY A 100 -5.95 2.05 -3.78
C GLY A 100 -6.39 0.83 -4.57
N VAL A 101 -6.00 0.83 -5.83
CA VAL A 101 -6.27 -0.24 -6.78
C VAL A 101 -4.96 -0.84 -7.25
N PHE A 102 -4.85 -2.15 -7.10
CA PHE A 102 -3.77 -2.94 -7.66
C PHE A 102 -4.35 -3.97 -8.63
N SER A 103 -3.78 -4.06 -9.84
CA SER A 103 -4.24 -5.05 -10.81
C SER A 103 -3.20 -5.29 -11.90
N THR A 104 -3.35 -6.42 -12.57
CA THR A 104 -2.54 -6.80 -13.74
C THR A 104 -3.43 -6.79 -14.98
N ALA A 105 -3.01 -6.06 -16.00
CA ALA A 105 -3.61 -6.08 -17.33
C ALA A 105 -2.80 -6.99 -18.26
N ARG A 106 -3.47 -7.56 -19.23
CA ARG A 106 -2.89 -8.35 -20.34
C ARG A 106 -3.42 -7.85 -21.67
N PRO A 107 -2.74 -8.10 -22.79
CA PRO A 107 -3.25 -7.81 -24.12
C PRO A 107 -4.61 -8.48 -24.35
N LYS A 108 -5.38 -7.96 -25.27
CA LYS A 108 -6.68 -8.54 -25.65
C LYS A 108 -6.48 -9.95 -26.23
N PRO A 109 -7.49 -10.82 -26.13
CA PRO A 109 -7.46 -12.12 -26.78
C PRO A 109 -7.13 -11.99 -28.28
N GLY A 110 -6.10 -12.71 -28.73
CA GLY A 110 -5.60 -12.65 -30.12
C GLY A 110 -4.49 -11.62 -30.37
N GLU A 111 -4.18 -10.75 -29.40
CA GLU A 111 -3.03 -9.84 -29.47
C GLU A 111 -1.86 -10.41 -28.68
N SER A 112 -0.64 -10.33 -29.23
CA SER A 112 0.60 -10.81 -28.59
C SER A 112 1.21 -9.79 -27.63
N SER A 113 0.85 -8.51 -27.77
CA SER A 113 1.38 -7.40 -26.97
C SER A 113 0.37 -6.27 -26.81
N PHE A 114 0.63 -5.37 -25.88
CA PHE A 114 -0.18 -4.16 -25.72
C PHE A 114 -0.05 -3.21 -26.91
N PRO A 115 -1.11 -2.45 -27.21
CA PRO A 115 -1.02 -1.26 -28.07
C PRO A 115 -0.15 -0.18 -27.37
N LYS A 116 0.24 0.84 -28.13
CA LYS A 116 1.06 1.96 -27.59
C LYS A 116 0.36 2.78 -26.51
N THR A 117 -0.94 2.62 -26.36
CA THR A 117 -1.74 3.34 -25.34
C THR A 117 -2.53 2.32 -24.53
N PHE A 118 -2.48 2.47 -23.20
CA PHE A 118 -3.30 1.72 -22.26
C PHE A 118 -4.18 2.69 -21.47
N GLU A 119 -5.44 2.35 -21.31
CA GLU A 119 -6.39 3.13 -20.51
C GLU A 119 -7.10 2.24 -19.49
N ARG A 120 -7.28 2.77 -18.29
CA ARG A 120 -8.03 2.10 -17.23
C ARG A 120 -8.87 3.07 -16.42
N GLN A 121 -10.15 2.80 -16.30
CA GLN A 121 -11.03 3.52 -15.38
C GLN A 121 -10.84 2.98 -13.96
N ILE A 122 -10.71 3.89 -12.99
CA ILE A 122 -10.47 3.59 -11.59
C ILE A 122 -11.52 4.31 -10.77
N THR A 123 -12.25 3.55 -9.95
CA THR A 123 -13.19 4.10 -8.96
C THR A 123 -12.44 4.42 -7.68
N LEU A 124 -12.55 5.65 -7.18
CA LEU A 124 -11.94 6.12 -5.94
C LEU A 124 -12.81 5.72 -4.74
N GLY A 125 -12.86 4.43 -4.47
CA GLY A 125 -13.72 3.88 -3.44
C GLY A 125 -13.99 2.40 -3.61
N THR A 126 -14.93 1.89 -2.85
CA THR A 126 -15.37 0.49 -2.89
C THR A 126 -16.80 0.38 -3.38
N CYS A 127 -17.07 -0.56 -4.29
CA CYS A 127 -18.41 -0.82 -4.80
C CYS A 127 -18.84 -2.26 -4.49
N SER A 128 -20.07 -2.43 -4.00
CA SER A 128 -20.69 -3.73 -3.77
C SER A 128 -22.16 -3.68 -4.19
N LYS A 129 -22.59 -4.66 -4.99
CA LYS A 129 -24.00 -4.79 -5.45
C LYS A 129 -24.59 -3.49 -6.00
N ASN A 130 -23.84 -2.78 -6.86
CA ASN A 130 -24.20 -1.50 -7.49
C ASN A 130 -24.31 -0.31 -6.52
N VAL A 131 -23.83 -0.44 -5.28
CA VAL A 131 -23.71 0.67 -4.33
C VAL A 131 -22.24 0.96 -4.16
N CYS A 132 -21.81 2.20 -4.45
CA CYS A 132 -20.44 2.65 -4.29
C CYS A 132 -20.31 3.57 -3.06
N ARG A 133 -19.26 3.34 -2.27
CA ARG A 133 -18.81 4.23 -1.20
C ARG A 133 -17.49 4.85 -1.66
N TYR A 134 -17.53 6.14 -1.94
CA TYR A 134 -16.35 6.89 -2.38
C TYR A 134 -15.49 7.34 -1.22
N HIS A 135 -14.18 7.33 -1.41
CA HIS A 135 -13.22 7.73 -0.40
C HIS A 135 -13.00 9.25 -0.40
N VAL A 136 -12.70 9.80 0.77
CA VAL A 136 -12.21 11.17 0.90
C VAL A 136 -10.68 11.14 0.89
N ILE A 137 -10.10 11.44 -0.27
CA ILE A 137 -8.66 11.40 -0.49
C ILE A 137 -8.00 12.57 0.23
N THR A 138 -6.91 12.32 0.94
CA THR A 138 -6.20 13.29 1.77
C THR A 138 -4.73 13.46 1.40
N SER A 139 -4.22 12.66 0.46
CA SER A 139 -2.85 12.76 -0.06
C SER A 139 -2.84 12.92 -1.58
N ASP A 140 -1.68 13.21 -2.14
CA ASP A 140 -1.43 13.01 -3.55
C ASP A 140 -1.47 11.51 -3.90
N VAL A 141 -1.65 11.23 -5.18
CA VAL A 141 -1.79 9.87 -5.69
C VAL A 141 -0.45 9.38 -6.22
N VAL A 142 -0.03 8.21 -5.76
CA VAL A 142 1.14 7.53 -6.31
C VAL A 142 0.69 6.51 -7.34
N VAL A 143 1.18 6.66 -8.58
CA VAL A 143 1.00 5.67 -9.64
C VAL A 143 2.30 4.93 -9.86
N ARG A 144 2.26 3.61 -9.75
CA ARG A 144 3.35 2.71 -10.11
C ARG A 144 2.89 1.78 -11.23
N LEU A 145 3.74 1.64 -12.23
CA LEU A 145 3.50 0.72 -13.35
C LEU A 145 4.73 -0.17 -13.50
N LYS A 146 4.49 -1.46 -13.70
CA LYS A 146 5.53 -2.42 -14.06
C LYS A 146 5.16 -3.04 -15.42
N PHE A 147 5.98 -2.77 -16.40
CA PHE A 147 5.86 -3.32 -17.74
C PHE A 147 6.74 -4.55 -17.86
N GLU A 148 6.19 -5.63 -18.41
CA GLU A 148 6.90 -6.86 -18.65
C GLU A 148 6.77 -7.27 -20.13
N GLY A 149 7.87 -7.69 -20.72
CA GLY A 149 7.94 -8.12 -22.10
C GLY A 149 9.26 -8.82 -22.40
N GLU A 150 9.55 -9.03 -23.68
CA GLU A 150 10.83 -9.64 -24.13
C GLU A 150 12.06 -8.81 -23.71
N TYR A 151 11.86 -7.51 -23.44
CA TYR A 151 12.90 -6.60 -22.95
C TYR A 151 13.16 -6.73 -21.42
N GLY A 152 12.51 -7.69 -20.74
CA GLY A 152 12.50 -7.86 -19.29
C GLY A 152 11.45 -6.97 -18.62
N SER A 153 11.74 -6.52 -17.39
CA SER A 153 10.86 -5.63 -16.63
C SER A 153 11.33 -4.18 -16.71
N ARG A 154 10.37 -3.24 -16.69
CA ARG A 154 10.60 -1.79 -16.58
C ARG A 154 9.63 -1.17 -15.60
N LEU A 155 10.08 -0.21 -14.81
CA LEU A 155 9.26 0.48 -13.83
C LEU A 155 9.01 1.94 -14.22
N PHE A 156 7.80 2.40 -13.90
CA PHE A 156 7.43 3.81 -13.86
C PHE A 156 6.85 4.11 -12.48
N GLN A 157 7.21 5.24 -11.89
CA GLN A 157 6.57 5.75 -10.69
C GLN A 157 6.47 7.26 -10.79
N LYS A 158 5.29 7.78 -10.46
CA LYS A 158 5.06 9.22 -10.39
C LYS A 158 3.96 9.53 -9.37
N GLU A 159 4.11 10.67 -8.71
CA GLU A 159 3.12 11.27 -7.84
C GLU A 159 2.31 12.32 -8.59
N PHE A 160 1.01 12.31 -8.42
CA PHE A 160 0.06 13.24 -9.03
C PHE A 160 -0.70 13.97 -7.94
N PRO A 161 -0.88 15.30 -8.07
CA PRO A 161 -1.60 16.07 -7.07
C PRO A 161 -3.07 15.63 -7.00
N SER A 162 -3.60 15.57 -5.79
CA SER A 162 -5.01 15.22 -5.55
C SER A 162 -6.00 16.20 -6.16
N SER A 163 -5.53 17.39 -6.57
CA SER A 163 -6.32 18.36 -7.34
C SER A 163 -6.69 17.89 -8.75
N ASP A 164 -6.00 16.91 -9.29
CA ASP A 164 -6.22 16.35 -10.63
C ASP A 164 -7.33 15.28 -10.68
N LEU A 165 -7.93 14.96 -9.50
CA LEU A 165 -8.93 13.89 -9.33
C LEU A 165 -10.38 14.35 -9.49
#